data_b132c41779707722da74b0123f0c1728
#
_entry.id   b132c41779707722da74b0123f0c1728
#
_cell.length_a   1.000
_cell.length_b   1.000
_cell.length_c   1.000
_cell.angle_alpha   90.00
_cell.angle_beta   90.00
_cell.angle_gamma   90.00
#
_symmetry.space_group_name_H-M   'P 1'
#
loop_
_entity.id
_entity.type
_entity.pdbx_description
1 polymer ?
#
loop_
_entity_poly.entity_id
_entity_poly.type
_entity_poly.pdbx_seq_one_letter_code
_entity_poly.pdbx_strand_id
1 'polypeptide(L)'
;MIAEAREALGTLNGIGQTLPDPQLLLRPLQAREAIASSSIEGTFVTPQELLAYELEPSEPNSKSEKRADWQEVNNYQRALESGCEMLSQVGFSNHLIRSMHSILMQGVRGVDKSPGEFRRGQVQIGSSGRFIPPPPEHVVALMDQLIQFTKQTDDELDPLIKSFLIHYQFETIHPFSDGNGRVGRALLALMVYHWHRHAHPWLYLSAFFERYKDEYIDNLFKVSTTGNWTEWLTFCLHGTIAQAKDSILRCNLFRSLKERFHSRVTKPSKRTHKLIESLFKKPILTIPSVAAQFNVSYPTAKREIELLVQLGILQEIKFSYPQLYTTPEIMRIAYSDHPSATSSS
;
A
#
# COMPACT_ATOMS: atom_id res chain seq x y z
N MET A 1 -11.93 -12.97 19.04
CA MET A 1 -11.15 -12.57 17.85
C MET A 1 -11.79 -11.42 17.07
N ILE A 2 -13.06 -11.49 16.62
CA ILE A 2 -13.73 -10.35 15.92
C ILE A 2 -13.73 -9.09 16.80
N ALA A 3 -14.09 -9.20 18.08
CA ALA A 3 -14.08 -8.09 19.02
C ALA A 3 -12.68 -7.46 19.16
N GLU A 4 -11.63 -8.27 19.26
CA GLU A 4 -10.24 -7.81 19.32
C GLU A 4 -9.79 -7.11 18.03
N ALA A 5 -10.19 -7.64 16.87
CA ALA A 5 -9.90 -7.01 15.58
C ALA A 5 -10.59 -5.63 15.46
N ARG A 6 -11.85 -5.54 15.88
CA ARG A 6 -12.59 -4.26 15.93
C ARG A 6 -11.97 -3.26 16.89
N GLU A 7 -11.54 -3.69 18.07
CA GLU A 7 -10.84 -2.86 19.06
C GLU A 7 -9.53 -2.31 18.49
N ALA A 8 -8.72 -3.18 17.88
CA ALA A 8 -7.46 -2.78 17.25
C ALA A 8 -7.69 -1.77 16.10
N LEU A 9 -8.71 -1.99 15.25
CA LEU A 9 -9.10 -1.05 14.20
C LEU A 9 -9.59 0.29 14.76
N GLY A 10 -10.45 0.26 15.77
CA GLY A 10 -10.95 1.47 16.44
C GLY A 10 -9.82 2.29 17.06
N THR A 11 -8.86 1.62 17.72
CA THR A 11 -7.66 2.26 18.30
C THR A 11 -6.80 2.88 17.19
N LEU A 12 -6.55 2.15 16.09
CA LEU A 12 -5.78 2.66 14.96
C LEU A 12 -6.44 3.90 14.35
N ASN A 13 -7.76 3.87 14.13
CA ASN A 13 -8.49 5.01 13.58
C ASN A 13 -8.45 6.22 14.53
N GLY A 14 -8.62 6.00 15.85
CA GLY A 14 -8.53 7.05 16.85
C GLY A 14 -7.15 7.72 16.89
N ILE A 15 -6.07 6.95 16.85
CA ILE A 15 -4.70 7.48 16.76
C ILE A 15 -4.50 8.25 15.46
N GLY A 16 -4.94 7.69 14.34
CA GLY A 16 -4.83 8.32 13.03
C GLY A 16 -5.53 9.69 12.97
N GLN A 17 -6.71 9.83 13.58
CA GLN A 17 -7.45 11.09 13.65
C GLN A 17 -6.77 12.17 14.49
N THR A 18 -5.92 11.79 15.45
CA THR A 18 -5.17 12.73 16.29
C THR A 18 -3.89 13.26 15.62
N LEU A 19 -3.52 12.73 14.47
CA LEU A 19 -2.33 13.20 13.73
C LEU A 19 -2.61 14.57 13.11
N PRO A 20 -1.75 15.58 13.35
CA PRO A 20 -1.89 16.89 12.73
C PRO A 20 -1.86 16.84 11.19
N ASP A 21 -1.14 15.88 10.64
CA ASP A 21 -1.06 15.61 9.20
C ASP A 21 -1.10 14.08 8.99
N PRO A 22 -2.26 13.54 8.61
CA PRO A 22 -2.43 12.10 8.37
C PRO A 22 -1.50 11.54 7.29
N GLN A 23 -1.07 12.35 6.33
CA GLN A 23 -0.19 11.93 5.24
C GLN A 23 1.20 11.48 5.71
N LEU A 24 1.62 11.93 6.89
CA LEU A 24 2.89 11.51 7.50
C LEU A 24 2.94 10.00 7.74
N LEU A 25 1.80 9.38 7.97
CA LEU A 25 1.67 7.94 8.19
C LEU A 25 1.12 7.21 6.96
N LEU A 26 0.13 7.79 6.28
CA LEU A 26 -0.53 7.13 5.15
C LEU A 26 0.44 6.78 4.04
N ARG A 27 1.30 7.70 3.63
CA ARG A 27 2.25 7.45 2.54
C ARG A 27 3.19 6.27 2.80
N PRO A 28 3.88 6.17 3.96
CA PRO A 28 4.67 4.99 4.26
C PRO A 28 3.88 3.69 4.30
N LEU A 29 2.65 3.71 4.84
CA LEU A 29 1.78 2.53 4.87
C LEU A 29 1.33 2.11 3.47
N GLN A 30 0.95 3.05 2.61
CA GLN A 30 0.57 2.80 1.22
C GLN A 30 1.74 2.25 0.39
N ALA A 31 2.94 2.82 0.55
CA ALA A 31 4.13 2.33 -0.12
C ALA A 31 4.47 0.89 0.32
N ARG A 32 4.39 0.60 1.62
CA ARG A 32 4.60 -0.74 2.16
C ARG A 32 3.56 -1.74 1.64
N GLU A 33 2.29 -1.34 1.57
CA GLU A 33 1.23 -2.13 0.98
C GLU A 33 1.50 -2.45 -0.49
N ALA A 34 1.87 -1.43 -1.29
CA ALA A 34 2.16 -1.60 -2.70
C ALA A 34 3.35 -2.55 -2.95
N ILE A 35 4.41 -2.43 -2.16
CA ILE A 35 5.58 -3.30 -2.22
C ILE A 35 5.18 -4.74 -1.86
N ALA A 36 4.53 -4.95 -0.72
CA ALA A 36 4.14 -6.28 -0.26
C ALA A 36 3.13 -6.96 -1.21
N SER A 37 2.13 -6.21 -1.67
CA SER A 37 1.14 -6.72 -2.63
C SER A 37 1.78 -7.13 -3.96
N SER A 38 2.75 -6.38 -4.44
CA SER A 38 3.48 -6.72 -5.68
C SER A 38 4.46 -7.87 -5.49
N SER A 39 5.09 -7.98 -4.30
CA SER A 39 5.97 -9.09 -3.93
C SER A 39 5.24 -10.45 -3.93
N ILE A 40 3.97 -10.49 -3.51
CA ILE A 40 3.14 -11.70 -3.60
C ILE A 40 3.05 -12.19 -5.06
N GLU A 41 2.99 -11.28 -6.03
CA GLU A 41 2.93 -11.59 -7.48
C GLU A 41 4.30 -11.80 -8.14
N GLY A 42 5.39 -11.68 -7.37
CA GLY A 42 6.76 -11.89 -7.86
C GLY A 42 7.47 -10.64 -8.37
N THR A 43 6.93 -9.44 -8.11
CA THR A 43 7.57 -8.16 -8.41
C THR A 43 8.27 -7.63 -7.17
N PHE A 44 9.61 -7.66 -7.17
CA PHE A 44 10.41 -7.31 -5.99
C PHE A 44 11.07 -5.93 -6.14
N VAL A 45 10.65 -4.99 -5.31
CA VAL A 45 11.15 -3.62 -5.25
C VAL A 45 11.49 -3.27 -3.82
N THR A 46 12.68 -2.70 -3.60
CA THR A 46 13.03 -2.16 -2.29
C THR A 46 12.36 -0.81 -2.06
N PRO A 47 12.04 -0.44 -0.81
CA PRO A 47 11.49 0.87 -0.49
C PRO A 47 12.35 2.04 -1.01
N GLN A 48 13.66 1.87 -0.99
CA GLN A 48 14.59 2.89 -1.44
C GLN A 48 14.54 3.09 -2.95
N GLU A 49 14.41 2.00 -3.73
CA GLU A 49 14.26 2.05 -5.18
C GLU A 49 12.92 2.71 -5.57
N LEU A 50 11.82 2.35 -4.90
CA LEU A 50 10.50 2.95 -5.15
C LEU A 50 10.51 4.47 -4.91
N LEU A 51 11.01 4.90 -3.77
CA LEU A 51 11.06 6.30 -3.40
C LEU A 51 12.01 7.12 -4.28
N ALA A 52 13.11 6.52 -4.76
CA ALA A 52 13.99 7.15 -5.73
C ALA A 52 13.30 7.30 -7.10
N TYR A 53 12.54 6.29 -7.53
CA TYR A 53 11.74 6.36 -8.76
C TYR A 53 10.65 7.46 -8.69
N GLU A 54 9.99 7.63 -7.55
CA GLU A 54 8.99 8.69 -7.33
C GLU A 54 9.59 10.11 -7.46
N LEU A 55 10.87 10.29 -7.14
CA LEU A 55 11.54 11.60 -7.26
C LEU A 55 11.82 11.98 -8.71
N GLU A 56 12.19 11.01 -9.53
CA GLU A 56 12.49 11.20 -10.95
C GLU A 56 11.84 10.07 -11.77
N PRO A 57 10.52 10.14 -11.98
CA PRO A 57 9.83 9.18 -12.82
C PRO A 57 10.39 9.27 -14.24
N SER A 58 11.08 8.24 -14.67
CA SER A 58 11.56 8.13 -16.05
C SER A 58 10.75 7.05 -16.74
N GLU A 59 10.29 7.33 -17.97
CA GLU A 59 9.60 6.31 -18.77
C GLU A 59 10.49 5.07 -18.90
N PRO A 60 9.92 3.86 -18.80
CA PRO A 60 10.68 2.63 -18.96
C PRO A 60 11.22 2.59 -20.40
N ASN A 61 12.50 2.82 -20.56
CA ASN A 61 13.18 2.40 -21.77
C ASN A 61 13.08 0.88 -21.82
N SER A 62 12.69 0.31 -22.93
CA SER A 62 12.34 -1.09 -23.20
C SER A 62 13.37 -2.16 -22.79
N LYS A 63 14.40 -1.81 -22.04
CA LYS A 63 15.56 -2.66 -21.71
C LYS A 63 15.85 -2.83 -20.22
N SER A 64 15.10 -2.20 -19.29
CA SER A 64 15.35 -2.34 -17.86
C SER A 64 14.18 -2.99 -17.17
N GLU A 65 14.28 -4.30 -16.87
CA GLU A 65 13.28 -5.06 -16.11
C GLU A 65 12.95 -4.37 -14.75
N LYS A 66 13.94 -3.85 -14.05
CA LYS A 66 13.77 -3.16 -12.77
C LYS A 66 12.87 -1.92 -12.85
N ARG A 67 12.90 -1.16 -13.95
CA ARG A 67 12.04 0.01 -14.11
C ARG A 67 10.57 -0.37 -14.28
N ALA A 68 10.31 -1.50 -14.96
CA ALA A 68 8.96 -2.04 -15.07
C ALA A 68 8.43 -2.43 -13.68
N ASP A 69 9.26 -3.03 -12.83
CA ASP A 69 8.90 -3.41 -11.47
C ASP A 69 8.56 -2.18 -10.62
N TRP A 70 9.36 -1.12 -10.67
CA TRP A 70 9.06 0.13 -9.96
C TRP A 70 7.75 0.78 -10.44
N GLN A 71 7.51 0.76 -11.73
CA GLN A 71 6.27 1.29 -12.31
C GLN A 71 5.05 0.46 -11.87
N GLU A 72 5.15 -0.87 -11.81
CA GLU A 72 4.08 -1.72 -11.30
C GLU A 72 3.70 -1.38 -9.86
N VAL A 73 4.71 -1.22 -8.98
CA VAL A 73 4.46 -0.84 -7.58
C VAL A 73 3.89 0.58 -7.47
N ASN A 74 4.41 1.53 -8.21
CA ASN A 74 3.88 2.90 -8.25
C ASN A 74 2.44 2.94 -8.79
N ASN A 75 2.12 2.14 -9.80
CA ASN A 75 0.77 2.02 -10.32
C ASN A 75 -0.21 1.46 -9.28
N TYR A 76 0.23 0.52 -8.43
CA TYR A 76 -0.58 0.02 -7.33
C TYR A 76 -0.98 1.16 -6.37
N GLN A 77 -0.03 2.00 -5.96
CA GLN A 77 -0.32 3.16 -5.10
C GLN A 77 -1.32 4.10 -5.77
N ARG A 78 -1.12 4.43 -7.05
CA ARG A 78 -2.03 5.27 -7.84
C ARG A 78 -3.43 4.66 -7.96
N ALA A 79 -3.52 3.35 -8.18
CA ALA A 79 -4.79 2.63 -8.25
C ALA A 79 -5.54 2.68 -6.92
N LEU A 80 -4.83 2.52 -5.79
CA LEU A 80 -5.40 2.60 -4.45
C LEU A 80 -5.87 4.03 -4.12
N GLU A 81 -5.07 5.06 -4.40
CA GLU A 81 -5.44 6.46 -4.20
C GLU A 81 -6.67 6.84 -5.03
N SER A 82 -6.65 6.54 -6.32
CA SER A 82 -7.80 6.76 -7.22
C SER A 82 -9.04 5.97 -6.79
N GLY A 83 -8.85 4.74 -6.30
CA GLY A 83 -9.92 3.93 -5.74
C GLY A 83 -10.58 4.59 -4.53
N CYS A 84 -9.81 5.18 -3.61
CA CYS A 84 -10.33 5.94 -2.46
C CYS A 84 -11.17 7.15 -2.91
N GLU A 85 -10.68 7.91 -3.89
CA GLU A 85 -11.39 9.08 -4.43
C GLU A 85 -12.69 8.69 -5.13
N MET A 86 -12.63 7.70 -6.02
CA MET A 86 -13.79 7.22 -6.77
C MET A 86 -14.84 6.57 -5.88
N LEU A 87 -14.44 5.88 -4.82
CA LEU A 87 -15.34 5.19 -3.91
C LEU A 87 -16.36 6.15 -3.29
N SER A 88 -15.95 7.39 -2.97
CA SER A 88 -16.83 8.43 -2.44
C SER A 88 -17.86 8.94 -3.46
N GLN A 89 -17.58 8.79 -4.75
CA GLN A 89 -18.41 9.32 -5.84
C GLN A 89 -19.35 8.27 -6.43
N VAL A 90 -18.84 7.07 -6.70
CA VAL A 90 -19.59 6.03 -7.43
C VAL A 90 -19.90 4.78 -6.59
N GLY A 91 -19.39 4.72 -5.35
CA GLY A 91 -19.52 3.52 -4.50
C GLY A 91 -18.82 2.29 -5.08
N PHE A 92 -19.03 1.13 -4.45
CA PHE A 92 -18.57 -0.14 -5.00
C PHE A 92 -19.32 -0.46 -6.30
N SER A 93 -18.56 -0.63 -7.38
CA SER A 93 -19.10 -0.86 -8.72
C SER A 93 -18.06 -1.54 -9.62
N ASN A 94 -18.53 -2.18 -10.68
CA ASN A 94 -17.65 -2.72 -11.72
C ASN A 94 -16.80 -1.60 -12.37
N HIS A 95 -17.35 -0.38 -12.45
CA HIS A 95 -16.61 0.76 -12.96
C HIS A 95 -15.40 1.10 -12.07
N LEU A 96 -15.58 1.17 -10.74
CA LEU A 96 -14.49 1.37 -9.78
C LEU A 96 -13.39 0.31 -9.98
N ILE A 97 -13.77 -0.98 -9.96
CA ILE A 97 -12.83 -2.10 -10.05
C ILE A 97 -12.05 -2.07 -11.38
N ARG A 98 -12.76 -1.84 -12.51
CA ARG A 98 -12.14 -1.77 -13.85
C ARG A 98 -11.22 -0.56 -13.99
N SER A 99 -11.56 0.58 -13.39
CA SER A 99 -10.72 1.78 -13.38
C SER A 99 -9.45 1.56 -12.58
N MET A 100 -9.53 0.96 -11.40
CA MET A 100 -8.36 0.58 -10.61
C MET A 100 -7.44 -0.37 -11.37
N HIS A 101 -8.01 -1.40 -12.00
CA HIS A 101 -7.23 -2.32 -12.84
C HIS A 101 -6.57 -1.62 -14.02
N SER A 102 -7.27 -0.70 -14.69
CA SER A 102 -6.70 0.08 -15.80
C SER A 102 -5.48 0.89 -15.38
N ILE A 103 -5.55 1.54 -14.21
CA ILE A 103 -4.41 2.29 -13.65
C ILE A 103 -3.27 1.33 -13.29
N LEU A 104 -3.58 0.21 -12.64
CA LEU A 104 -2.60 -0.80 -12.23
C LEU A 104 -1.77 -1.32 -13.40
N MET A 105 -2.43 -1.56 -14.55
CA MET A 105 -1.82 -2.16 -15.73
C MET A 105 -1.23 -1.14 -16.72
N GLN A 106 -1.21 0.15 -16.38
CA GLN A 106 -0.72 1.21 -17.28
C GLN A 106 0.78 1.13 -17.52
N GLY A 107 1.19 0.89 -18.76
CA GLY A 107 2.60 0.91 -19.17
C GLY A 107 3.48 -0.18 -18.56
N VAL A 108 2.89 -1.22 -17.98
CA VAL A 108 3.60 -2.39 -17.41
C VAL A 108 3.56 -3.58 -18.36
N ARG A 109 4.36 -4.62 -18.04
CA ARG A 109 4.32 -5.91 -18.75
C ARG A 109 2.87 -6.44 -18.75
N GLY A 110 2.34 -6.77 -19.92
CA GLY A 110 0.96 -7.26 -20.06
C GLY A 110 -0.06 -6.20 -20.49
N VAL A 111 0.37 -5.06 -21.05
CA VAL A 111 -0.51 -4.03 -21.66
C VAL A 111 -1.43 -4.62 -22.73
N ASP A 112 -1.00 -5.70 -23.37
CA ASP A 112 -1.78 -6.52 -24.32
C ASP A 112 -2.91 -7.30 -23.63
N LYS A 113 -2.97 -7.35 -22.31
CA LYS A 113 -3.99 -8.03 -21.50
C LYS A 113 -5.22 -7.17 -21.17
N SER A 114 -5.51 -6.17 -22.00
CA SER A 114 -6.73 -5.34 -21.98
C SER A 114 -6.98 -4.66 -20.60
N PRO A 115 -6.17 -3.63 -20.23
CA PRO A 115 -6.35 -2.89 -18.98
C PRO A 115 -7.78 -2.39 -18.76
N GLY A 116 -8.39 -2.71 -17.64
CA GLY A 116 -9.76 -2.31 -17.31
C GLY A 116 -10.86 -3.17 -17.96
N GLU A 117 -10.51 -4.19 -18.74
CA GLU A 117 -11.47 -5.09 -19.36
C GLU A 117 -11.49 -6.46 -18.64
N PHE A 118 -12.70 -6.99 -18.41
CA PHE A 118 -12.83 -8.36 -17.94
C PHE A 118 -12.34 -9.34 -18.99
N ARG A 119 -11.73 -10.43 -18.56
CA ARG A 119 -11.15 -11.44 -19.44
C ARG A 119 -12.19 -12.08 -20.35
N ARG A 120 -11.76 -12.36 -21.58
CA ARG A 120 -12.54 -13.10 -22.60
C ARG A 120 -12.01 -14.52 -22.80
N GLY A 121 -10.86 -14.83 -22.20
CA GLY A 121 -10.22 -16.14 -22.25
C GLY A 121 -10.23 -16.84 -20.89
N GLN A 122 -10.08 -18.17 -20.93
CA GLN A 122 -9.88 -18.96 -19.71
C GLN A 122 -8.49 -18.71 -19.15
N VAL A 123 -8.40 -18.57 -17.83
CA VAL A 123 -7.14 -18.44 -17.07
C VAL A 123 -7.04 -19.57 -16.04
N GLN A 124 -5.85 -19.76 -15.52
CA GLN A 124 -5.56 -20.72 -14.44
C GLN A 124 -4.81 -19.99 -13.34
N ILE A 125 -5.07 -20.35 -12.08
CA ILE A 125 -4.37 -19.78 -10.92
C ILE A 125 -3.33 -20.80 -10.41
N GLY A 126 -2.13 -20.29 -10.15
CA GLY A 126 -0.99 -21.10 -9.70
C GLY A 126 -0.22 -21.76 -10.84
N SER A 127 1.06 -22.04 -10.60
CA SER A 127 2.01 -22.57 -11.59
C SER A 127 1.62 -23.95 -12.16
N SER A 128 0.80 -24.71 -11.44
CA SER A 128 0.32 -26.03 -11.85
C SER A 128 -1.14 -26.05 -12.31
N GLY A 129 -1.78 -24.85 -12.45
CA GLY A 129 -3.22 -24.82 -12.71
C GLY A 129 -4.06 -25.40 -11.58
N ARG A 130 -3.61 -25.22 -10.32
CA ARG A 130 -4.25 -25.79 -9.11
C ARG A 130 -5.72 -25.39 -8.98
N PHE A 131 -6.08 -24.20 -9.47
CA PHE A 131 -7.45 -23.71 -9.48
C PHE A 131 -7.83 -23.18 -10.86
N ILE A 132 -9.00 -23.56 -11.35
CA ILE A 132 -9.57 -23.07 -12.62
C ILE A 132 -10.75 -22.17 -12.29
N PRO A 133 -10.63 -20.85 -12.49
CA PRO A 133 -11.72 -19.91 -12.30
C PRO A 133 -12.93 -20.21 -13.23
N PRO A 134 -14.12 -19.64 -12.92
CA PRO A 134 -15.28 -19.79 -13.78
C PRO A 134 -15.01 -19.46 -15.25
N PRO A 135 -15.73 -20.07 -16.21
CA PRO A 135 -15.63 -19.73 -17.62
C PRO A 135 -15.85 -18.24 -17.89
N PRO A 136 -15.17 -17.63 -18.89
CA PRO A 136 -15.19 -16.20 -19.13
C PRO A 136 -16.59 -15.62 -19.41
N GLU A 137 -17.51 -16.40 -19.98
CA GLU A 137 -18.90 -16.02 -20.22
C GLU A 137 -19.69 -15.72 -18.95
N HIS A 138 -19.27 -16.24 -17.81
CA HIS A 138 -19.92 -16.02 -16.52
C HIS A 138 -19.33 -14.86 -15.72
N VAL A 139 -18.15 -14.35 -16.09
CA VAL A 139 -17.42 -13.34 -15.32
C VAL A 139 -18.27 -12.10 -15.06
N VAL A 140 -18.93 -11.55 -16.09
CA VAL A 140 -19.72 -10.33 -15.94
C VAL A 140 -20.86 -10.53 -14.95
N ALA A 141 -21.63 -11.61 -15.09
CA ALA A 141 -22.75 -11.90 -14.21
C ALA A 141 -22.29 -12.15 -12.76
N LEU A 142 -21.18 -12.85 -12.57
CA LEU A 142 -20.62 -13.11 -11.23
C LEU A 142 -20.11 -11.82 -10.58
N MET A 143 -19.48 -10.94 -11.34
CA MET A 143 -19.04 -9.63 -10.84
C MET A 143 -20.23 -8.72 -10.50
N ASP A 144 -21.31 -8.75 -11.28
CA ASP A 144 -22.54 -8.02 -10.96
C ASP A 144 -23.17 -8.52 -9.65
N GLN A 145 -23.21 -9.85 -9.43
CA GLN A 145 -23.66 -10.44 -8.17
C GLN A 145 -22.77 -10.04 -6.99
N LEU A 146 -21.44 -10.04 -7.18
CA LEU A 146 -20.50 -9.60 -6.16
C LEU A 146 -20.74 -8.14 -5.78
N ILE A 147 -20.94 -7.26 -6.76
CA ILE A 147 -21.27 -5.85 -6.51
C ILE A 147 -22.62 -5.69 -5.82
N GLN A 148 -23.64 -6.47 -6.18
CA GLN A 148 -24.91 -6.46 -5.47
C GLN A 148 -24.73 -6.84 -4.01
N PHE A 149 -23.92 -7.87 -3.72
CA PHE A 149 -23.61 -8.28 -2.34
C PHE A 149 -22.90 -7.16 -1.56
N THR A 150 -22.03 -6.36 -2.18
CA THR A 150 -21.42 -5.19 -1.49
C THR A 150 -22.46 -4.18 -1.00
N LYS A 151 -23.58 -4.04 -1.71
CA LYS A 151 -24.64 -3.06 -1.42
C LYS A 151 -25.69 -3.54 -0.42
N GLN A 152 -25.72 -4.83 -0.13
CA GLN A 152 -26.67 -5.36 0.86
C GLN A 152 -26.30 -4.82 2.25
N THR A 153 -27.25 -4.24 2.92
CA THR A 153 -27.16 -3.85 4.33
C THR A 153 -27.71 -5.02 5.16
N ASP A 154 -26.83 -5.90 5.55
CA ASP A 154 -27.15 -7.00 6.47
C ASP A 154 -26.55 -6.63 7.82
N ASP A 155 -27.40 -6.26 8.77
CA ASP A 155 -26.96 -5.84 10.11
C ASP A 155 -26.42 -7.01 10.94
N GLU A 156 -26.65 -8.26 10.50
CA GLU A 156 -26.13 -9.46 11.19
C GLU A 156 -24.70 -9.79 10.77
N LEU A 157 -24.28 -9.40 9.56
CA LEU A 157 -22.95 -9.71 9.05
C LEU A 157 -21.95 -8.62 9.39
N ASP A 158 -20.91 -8.99 10.17
CA ASP A 158 -19.81 -8.09 10.50
C ASP A 158 -19.16 -7.54 9.23
N PRO A 159 -18.97 -6.20 9.09
CA PRO A 159 -18.36 -5.60 7.91
C PRO A 159 -16.96 -6.14 7.59
N LEU A 160 -16.18 -6.51 8.61
CA LEU A 160 -14.86 -7.10 8.42
C LEU A 160 -14.95 -8.50 7.82
N ILE A 161 -15.88 -9.33 8.35
CA ILE A 161 -16.15 -10.65 7.78
C ILE A 161 -16.66 -10.52 6.35
N LYS A 162 -17.59 -9.59 6.09
CA LYS A 162 -18.08 -9.31 4.74
C LYS A 162 -16.95 -8.97 3.77
N SER A 163 -15.98 -8.15 4.22
CA SER A 163 -14.79 -7.81 3.41
C SER A 163 -13.99 -9.05 3.01
N PHE A 164 -13.81 -10.00 3.93
CA PHE A 164 -13.06 -11.24 3.67
C PHE A 164 -13.80 -12.21 2.76
N LEU A 165 -15.12 -12.28 2.86
CA LEU A 165 -15.95 -13.07 1.94
C LEU A 165 -15.88 -12.53 0.52
N ILE A 166 -15.94 -11.22 0.35
CA ILE A 166 -15.86 -10.56 -0.96
C ILE A 166 -14.46 -10.71 -1.54
N HIS A 167 -13.42 -10.56 -0.72
CA HIS A 167 -12.04 -10.76 -1.19
C HIS A 167 -11.85 -12.18 -1.73
N TYR A 168 -12.26 -13.20 -0.97
CA TYR A 168 -12.23 -14.59 -1.44
C TYR A 168 -12.99 -14.76 -2.76
N GLN A 169 -14.21 -14.23 -2.83
CA GLN A 169 -15.06 -14.39 -4.01
C GLN A 169 -14.47 -13.69 -5.23
N PHE A 170 -13.88 -12.50 -5.06
CA PHE A 170 -13.18 -11.79 -6.12
C PHE A 170 -11.98 -12.60 -6.65
N GLU A 171 -11.14 -13.14 -5.75
CA GLU A 171 -10.00 -13.98 -6.14
C GLU A 171 -10.45 -15.26 -6.85
N THR A 172 -11.59 -15.84 -6.45
CA THR A 172 -12.17 -17.03 -7.08
C THR A 172 -12.75 -16.74 -8.47
N ILE A 173 -13.45 -15.61 -8.66
CA ILE A 173 -13.96 -15.18 -9.98
C ILE A 173 -12.81 -14.89 -10.93
N HIS A 174 -11.75 -14.27 -10.42
CA HIS A 174 -10.53 -13.91 -11.17
C HIS A 174 -10.84 -13.16 -12.46
N PRO A 175 -11.47 -11.97 -12.37
CA PRO A 175 -12.17 -11.34 -13.51
C PRO A 175 -11.25 -10.83 -14.62
N PHE A 176 -9.95 -10.65 -14.38
CA PHE A 176 -9.00 -10.11 -15.33
C PHE A 176 -8.02 -11.17 -15.85
N SER A 177 -7.33 -10.88 -16.94
CA SER A 177 -6.30 -11.76 -17.47
C SER A 177 -5.01 -11.73 -16.65
N ASP A 178 -4.77 -10.64 -15.89
CA ASP A 178 -3.64 -10.43 -14.99
C ASP A 178 -4.02 -9.39 -13.93
N GLY A 179 -3.23 -9.23 -12.86
CA GLY A 179 -3.40 -8.19 -11.85
C GLY A 179 -4.56 -8.41 -10.86
N ASN A 180 -5.23 -9.57 -10.88
CA ASN A 180 -6.37 -9.84 -9.99
C ASN A 180 -5.98 -9.73 -8.52
N GLY A 181 -4.93 -10.42 -8.07
CA GLY A 181 -4.50 -10.40 -6.68
C GLY A 181 -4.21 -8.98 -6.17
N ARG A 182 -3.53 -8.15 -6.97
CA ARG A 182 -3.25 -6.75 -6.63
C ARG A 182 -4.53 -5.93 -6.50
N VAL A 183 -5.47 -6.05 -7.45
CA VAL A 183 -6.78 -5.37 -7.38
C VAL A 183 -7.60 -5.88 -6.20
N GLY A 184 -7.66 -7.19 -5.96
CA GLY A 184 -8.39 -7.81 -4.85
C GLY A 184 -7.91 -7.33 -3.48
N ARG A 185 -6.58 -7.22 -3.28
CA ARG A 185 -6.01 -6.70 -2.02
C ARG A 185 -6.24 -5.20 -1.85
N ALA A 186 -6.13 -4.41 -2.92
CA ALA A 186 -6.50 -3.00 -2.89
C ALA A 186 -7.99 -2.80 -2.58
N LEU A 187 -8.87 -3.60 -3.20
CA LEU A 187 -10.30 -3.59 -2.93
C LEU A 187 -10.63 -3.96 -1.49
N LEU A 188 -9.92 -4.94 -0.90
CA LEU A 188 -10.05 -5.31 0.51
C LEU A 188 -9.75 -4.11 1.43
N ALA A 189 -8.66 -3.39 1.17
CA ALA A 189 -8.32 -2.19 1.93
C ALA A 189 -9.41 -1.10 1.83
N LEU A 190 -9.98 -0.90 0.64
CA LEU A 190 -11.08 0.05 0.43
C LEU A 190 -12.36 -0.36 1.16
N MET A 191 -12.68 -1.66 1.20
CA MET A 191 -13.86 -2.16 1.92
C MET A 191 -13.72 -1.93 3.42
N VAL A 192 -12.59 -2.25 4.02
CA VAL A 192 -12.33 -1.99 5.44
C VAL A 192 -12.40 -0.50 5.74
N TYR A 193 -11.77 0.35 4.93
CA TYR A 193 -11.82 1.80 5.07
C TYR A 193 -13.26 2.33 5.06
N HIS A 194 -14.04 1.95 4.07
CA HIS A 194 -15.38 2.49 3.83
C HIS A 194 -16.40 2.01 4.87
N TRP A 195 -16.46 0.70 5.11
CA TRP A 195 -17.50 0.14 5.98
C TRP A 195 -17.27 0.36 7.47
N HIS A 196 -16.01 0.50 7.89
CA HIS A 196 -15.69 0.90 9.26
C HIS A 196 -15.67 2.42 9.44
N ARG A 197 -16.01 3.20 8.39
CA ARG A 197 -16.05 4.68 8.42
C ARG A 197 -14.76 5.28 8.98
N HIS A 198 -13.63 4.72 8.60
CA HIS A 198 -12.34 5.25 8.98
C HIS A 198 -12.12 6.62 8.34
N ALA A 199 -11.38 7.51 9.00
CA ALA A 199 -11.03 8.81 8.42
C ALA A 199 -10.12 8.65 7.19
N HIS A 200 -9.29 7.59 7.18
CA HIS A 200 -8.37 7.25 6.10
C HIS A 200 -8.17 5.73 6.02
N PRO A 201 -7.66 5.18 4.91
CA PRO A 201 -7.34 3.77 4.78
C PRO A 201 -6.07 3.44 5.58
N TRP A 202 -6.24 3.16 6.87
CA TRP A 202 -5.14 2.88 7.79
C TRP A 202 -4.67 1.44 7.80
N LEU A 203 -5.56 0.50 7.43
CA LEU A 203 -5.29 -0.93 7.48
C LEU A 203 -4.97 -1.47 6.10
N TYR A 204 -3.83 -2.14 6.01
CA TYR A 204 -3.36 -2.87 4.85
C TYR A 204 -2.90 -4.26 5.27
N LEU A 205 -3.32 -5.30 4.53
CA LEU A 205 -3.08 -6.69 4.91
C LEU A 205 -1.98 -7.35 4.09
N SER A 206 -1.50 -6.73 3.00
CA SER A 206 -0.56 -7.39 2.09
C SER A 206 0.77 -7.76 2.74
N ALA A 207 1.26 -6.99 3.71
CA ALA A 207 2.49 -7.35 4.44
C ALA A 207 2.31 -8.62 5.31
N PHE A 208 1.10 -8.87 5.82
CA PHE A 208 0.78 -10.11 6.50
C PHE A 208 0.60 -11.27 5.51
N PHE A 209 -0.13 -11.04 4.42
CA PHE A 209 -0.34 -12.06 3.38
C PHE A 209 0.97 -12.45 2.68
N GLU A 210 1.88 -11.51 2.46
CA GLU A 210 3.20 -11.78 1.90
C GLU A 210 4.05 -12.63 2.83
N ARG A 211 4.08 -12.29 4.12
CA ARG A 211 4.81 -13.06 5.15
C ARG A 211 4.32 -14.51 5.27
N TYR A 212 3.02 -14.72 5.14
CA TYR A 212 2.36 -16.01 5.22
C TYR A 212 1.75 -16.43 3.88
N LYS A 213 2.51 -16.23 2.79
CA LYS A 213 2.01 -16.38 1.42
C LYS A 213 1.43 -17.76 1.14
N ASP A 214 2.11 -18.81 1.54
CA ASP A 214 1.64 -20.18 1.30
C ASP A 214 0.34 -20.45 2.05
N GLU A 215 0.24 -20.00 3.31
CA GLU A 215 -0.97 -20.15 4.11
C GLU A 215 -2.14 -19.32 3.54
N TYR A 216 -1.87 -18.10 3.05
CA TYR A 216 -2.85 -17.26 2.36
C TYR A 216 -3.45 -17.97 1.15
N ILE A 217 -2.61 -18.51 0.27
CA ILE A 217 -3.03 -19.23 -0.95
C ILE A 217 -3.75 -20.52 -0.59
N ASP A 218 -3.24 -21.27 0.38
CA ASP A 218 -3.83 -22.54 0.80
C ASP A 218 -5.21 -22.36 1.45
N ASN A 219 -5.40 -21.30 2.24
CA ASN A 219 -6.70 -20.99 2.84
C ASN A 219 -7.74 -20.64 1.77
N LEU A 220 -7.40 -19.83 0.76
CA LEU A 220 -8.28 -19.54 -0.39
C LEU A 220 -8.68 -20.85 -1.12
N PHE A 221 -7.70 -21.73 -1.34
CA PHE A 221 -7.95 -23.02 -2.01
C PHE A 221 -8.81 -23.96 -1.16
N LYS A 222 -8.60 -24.03 0.14
CA LYS A 222 -9.40 -24.85 1.07
C LYS A 222 -10.85 -24.41 1.12
N VAL A 223 -11.14 -23.12 1.10
CA VAL A 223 -12.54 -22.64 1.00
C VAL A 223 -13.19 -23.19 -0.27
N SER A 224 -12.51 -23.14 -1.41
CA SER A 224 -13.03 -23.62 -2.69
C SER A 224 -13.28 -25.14 -2.73
N THR A 225 -12.44 -25.92 -2.04
CA THR A 225 -12.46 -27.39 -2.14
C THR A 225 -13.23 -28.08 -1.02
N THR A 226 -13.24 -27.48 0.16
CA THR A 226 -13.81 -28.11 1.38
C THR A 226 -14.88 -27.27 2.05
N GLY A 227 -15.09 -26.02 1.62
CA GLY A 227 -15.99 -25.08 2.29
C GLY A 227 -15.49 -24.62 3.67
N ASN A 228 -14.18 -24.73 3.96
CA ASN A 228 -13.62 -24.39 5.26
C ASN A 228 -13.42 -22.87 5.42
N TRP A 229 -14.50 -22.17 5.69
CA TRP A 229 -14.50 -20.73 5.96
C TRP A 229 -13.81 -20.36 7.27
N THR A 230 -13.84 -21.24 8.26
CA THR A 230 -13.33 -20.93 9.60
C THR A 230 -11.84 -20.64 9.58
N GLU A 231 -11.03 -21.44 8.89
CA GLU A 231 -9.59 -21.22 8.79
C GLU A 231 -9.29 -19.90 8.06
N TRP A 232 -9.96 -19.66 6.92
CA TRP A 232 -9.80 -18.42 6.15
C TRP A 232 -10.12 -17.15 6.97
N LEU A 233 -11.31 -17.15 7.61
CA LEU A 233 -11.73 -15.98 8.40
C LEU A 233 -10.83 -15.78 9.62
N THR A 234 -10.41 -16.85 10.28
CA THR A 234 -9.47 -16.80 11.40
C THR A 234 -8.13 -16.22 10.98
N PHE A 235 -7.58 -16.67 9.85
CA PHE A 235 -6.35 -16.15 9.27
C PHE A 235 -6.44 -14.65 8.97
N CYS A 236 -7.51 -14.19 8.32
CA CYS A 236 -7.71 -12.77 8.02
C CYS A 236 -7.89 -11.91 9.27
N LEU A 237 -8.57 -12.41 10.31
CA LEU A 237 -8.72 -11.70 11.59
C LEU A 237 -7.38 -11.58 12.31
N HIS A 238 -6.55 -12.64 12.33
CA HIS A 238 -5.18 -12.56 12.85
C HIS A 238 -4.35 -11.50 12.10
N GLY A 239 -4.43 -11.49 10.77
CA GLY A 239 -3.78 -10.48 9.93
C GLY A 239 -4.23 -9.06 10.28
N THR A 240 -5.53 -8.86 10.47
CA THR A 240 -6.10 -7.57 10.86
C THR A 240 -5.55 -7.08 12.20
N ILE A 241 -5.55 -7.94 13.23
CA ILE A 241 -5.03 -7.61 14.56
C ILE A 241 -3.54 -7.28 14.48
N ALA A 242 -2.77 -8.12 13.79
CA ALA A 242 -1.32 -7.94 13.65
C ALA A 242 -0.97 -6.63 12.92
N GLN A 243 -1.61 -6.35 11.78
CA GLN A 243 -1.33 -5.16 10.99
C GLN A 243 -1.85 -3.88 11.65
N ALA A 244 -2.97 -3.92 12.37
CA ALA A 244 -3.43 -2.78 13.15
C ALA A 244 -2.45 -2.45 14.29
N LYS A 245 -1.99 -3.44 15.04
CA LYS A 245 -0.98 -3.26 16.10
C LYS A 245 0.35 -2.74 15.55
N ASP A 246 0.82 -3.26 14.41
CA ASP A 246 2.02 -2.76 13.72
C ASP A 246 1.87 -1.30 13.28
N SER A 247 0.75 -0.93 12.69
CA SER A 247 0.46 0.45 12.28
C SER A 247 0.40 1.41 13.47
N ILE A 248 -0.23 1.02 14.58
CA ILE A 248 -0.27 1.79 15.84
C ILE A 248 1.16 2.03 16.36
N LEU A 249 1.99 0.99 16.39
CA LEU A 249 3.39 1.11 16.82
C LEU A 249 4.15 2.11 15.96
N ARG A 250 4.03 2.02 14.63
CA ARG A 250 4.69 2.95 13.69
C ARG A 250 4.21 4.38 13.88
N CYS A 251 2.90 4.61 14.08
CA CYS A 251 2.36 5.93 14.41
C CYS A 251 3.07 6.56 15.62
N ASN A 252 3.18 5.80 16.71
CA ASN A 252 3.81 6.27 17.94
C ASN A 252 5.30 6.56 17.73
N LEU A 253 6.00 5.69 17.01
CA LEU A 253 7.42 5.87 16.70
C LEU A 253 7.65 7.10 15.80
N PHE A 254 6.82 7.34 14.78
CA PHE A 254 6.91 8.54 13.95
C PHE A 254 6.66 9.82 14.73
N ARG A 255 5.66 9.83 15.63
CA ARG A 255 5.41 11.00 16.49
C ARG A 255 6.62 11.33 17.36
N SER A 256 7.16 10.33 18.06
CA SER A 256 8.36 10.51 18.89
C SER A 256 9.59 10.90 18.07
N LEU A 257 9.74 10.34 16.85
CA LEU A 257 10.84 10.69 15.97
C LEU A 257 10.74 12.14 15.49
N LYS A 258 9.52 12.62 15.15
CA LYS A 258 9.30 14.00 14.75
C LYS A 258 9.73 14.97 15.84
N GLU A 259 9.34 14.74 17.08
CA GLU A 259 9.73 15.53 18.26
C GLU A 259 11.26 15.55 18.42
N ARG A 260 11.92 14.38 18.32
CA ARG A 260 13.39 14.29 18.39
C ARG A 260 14.08 15.04 17.26
N PHE A 261 13.58 14.99 16.03
CA PHE A 261 14.18 15.74 14.92
C PHE A 261 14.10 17.25 15.15
N HIS A 262 12.95 17.73 15.64
CA HIS A 262 12.81 19.14 15.98
C HIS A 262 13.73 19.56 17.12
N SER A 263 13.94 18.74 18.15
CA SER A 263 14.83 19.04 19.28
C SER A 263 16.33 19.06 18.93
N ARG A 264 16.73 18.32 17.87
CA ARG A 264 18.13 18.36 17.38
C ARG A 264 18.52 19.71 16.74
N VAL A 265 17.53 20.50 16.29
CA VAL A 265 17.78 21.78 15.63
C VAL A 265 17.67 22.93 16.63
N THR A 266 18.79 23.45 17.10
CA THR A 266 18.84 24.47 18.17
C THR A 266 18.42 25.87 17.70
N LYS A 267 18.58 26.21 16.41
CA LYS A 267 18.18 27.50 15.82
C LYS A 267 17.53 27.27 14.46
N PRO A 268 16.30 26.71 14.43
CA PRO A 268 15.66 26.38 13.17
C PRO A 268 15.15 27.62 12.43
N SER A 269 15.39 27.64 11.13
CA SER A 269 14.61 28.50 10.25
C SER A 269 13.21 27.92 10.08
N LYS A 270 12.22 28.75 9.71
CA LYS A 270 10.89 28.24 9.33
C LYS A 270 10.96 27.17 8.21
N ARG A 271 11.97 27.29 7.36
CA ARG A 271 12.22 26.36 6.25
C ARG A 271 12.77 25.03 6.76
N THR A 272 13.73 25.03 7.68
CA THR A 272 14.28 23.82 8.31
C THR A 272 13.18 22.99 8.95
N HIS A 273 12.25 23.62 9.69
CA HIS A 273 11.08 22.93 10.25
C HIS A 273 10.21 22.28 9.18
N LYS A 274 9.85 23.04 8.13
CA LYS A 274 9.04 22.50 7.02
C LYS A 274 9.76 21.40 6.26
N LEU A 275 11.08 21.47 6.12
CA LEU A 275 11.88 20.43 5.48
C LEU A 275 11.83 19.15 6.32
N ILE A 276 12.04 19.23 7.65
CA ILE A 276 11.90 18.09 8.56
C ILE A 276 10.50 17.44 8.42
N GLU A 277 9.44 18.24 8.41
CA GLU A 277 8.08 17.73 8.21
C GLU A 277 7.92 17.02 6.87
N SER A 278 8.49 17.57 5.81
CA SER A 278 8.41 16.95 4.48
C SER A 278 9.14 15.62 4.37
N LEU A 279 10.17 15.37 5.20
CA LEU A 279 10.88 14.08 5.22
C LEU A 279 9.99 12.90 5.61
N PHE A 280 8.99 13.12 6.46
CA PHE A 280 8.04 12.08 6.82
C PHE A 280 7.11 11.67 5.66
N LYS A 281 6.92 12.57 4.67
CA LYS A 281 6.16 12.28 3.45
C LYS A 281 7.06 11.74 2.34
N LYS A 282 8.28 12.27 2.25
CA LYS A 282 9.28 11.92 1.24
C LYS A 282 10.63 11.76 1.92
N PRO A 283 10.96 10.56 2.42
CA PRO A 283 12.18 10.32 3.19
C PRO A 283 13.45 10.25 2.34
N ILE A 284 13.31 10.34 1.02
CA ILE A 284 14.43 10.50 0.07
C ILE A 284 14.24 11.80 -0.69
N LEU A 285 15.34 12.52 -0.90
CA LEU A 285 15.34 13.82 -1.58
C LEU A 285 16.65 14.09 -2.32
N THR A 286 16.59 15.08 -3.23
CA THR A 286 17.78 15.66 -3.91
C THR A 286 17.85 17.14 -3.59
N ILE A 287 19.03 17.76 -3.81
CA ILE A 287 19.16 19.22 -3.66
C ILE A 287 18.21 19.97 -4.62
N PRO A 288 18.09 19.59 -5.92
CA PRO A 288 17.14 20.21 -6.82
C PRO A 288 15.68 20.08 -6.35
N SER A 289 15.27 18.90 -5.81
CA SER A 289 13.90 18.71 -5.31
C SER A 289 13.57 19.64 -4.16
N VAL A 290 14.51 19.87 -3.23
CA VAL A 290 14.37 20.81 -2.11
C VAL A 290 14.36 22.26 -2.61
N ALA A 291 15.22 22.59 -3.57
CA ALA A 291 15.24 23.92 -4.18
C ALA A 291 13.90 24.27 -4.83
N ALA A 292 13.34 23.34 -5.60
CA ALA A 292 12.02 23.49 -6.22
C ALA A 292 10.90 23.58 -5.18
N GLN A 293 10.88 22.68 -4.18
CA GLN A 293 9.84 22.63 -3.15
C GLN A 293 9.70 23.94 -2.37
N PHE A 294 10.83 24.60 -2.05
CA PHE A 294 10.86 25.82 -1.25
C PHE A 294 11.07 27.10 -2.06
N ASN A 295 11.14 26.98 -3.38
CA ASN A 295 11.45 28.08 -4.31
C ASN A 295 12.69 28.88 -3.88
N VAL A 296 13.81 28.18 -3.71
CA VAL A 296 15.09 28.74 -3.29
C VAL A 296 16.22 28.35 -4.24
N SER A 297 17.35 29.08 -4.16
CA SER A 297 18.53 28.74 -4.95
C SER A 297 19.17 27.42 -4.51
N TYR A 298 19.84 26.74 -5.44
CA TYR A 298 20.59 25.51 -5.17
C TYR A 298 21.56 25.62 -3.97
N PRO A 299 22.38 26.68 -3.81
CA PRO A 299 23.24 26.83 -2.63
C PRO A 299 22.47 26.93 -1.32
N THR A 300 21.27 27.52 -1.34
CA THR A 300 20.43 27.62 -0.14
C THR A 300 19.86 26.25 0.23
N ALA A 301 19.32 25.48 -0.74
CA ALA A 301 18.84 24.12 -0.52
C ALA A 301 19.97 23.20 -0.02
N LYS A 302 21.15 23.32 -0.61
CA LYS A 302 22.33 22.55 -0.21
C LYS A 302 22.72 22.78 1.25
N ARG A 303 22.72 24.03 1.72
CA ARG A 303 23.02 24.37 3.13
C ARG A 303 22.00 23.73 4.10
N GLU A 304 20.71 23.74 3.76
CA GLU A 304 19.67 23.11 4.61
C GLU A 304 19.86 21.59 4.68
N ILE A 305 20.20 20.94 3.57
CA ILE A 305 20.49 19.50 3.53
C ILE A 305 21.75 19.17 4.33
N GLU A 306 22.86 19.93 4.12
CA GLU A 306 24.11 19.73 4.85
C GLU A 306 23.93 19.89 6.36
N LEU A 307 23.10 20.85 6.79
CA LEU A 307 22.73 21.01 8.20
C LEU A 307 22.05 19.74 8.73
N LEU A 308 21.08 19.19 8.01
CA LEU A 308 20.38 17.99 8.44
C LEU A 308 21.28 16.74 8.41
N VAL A 309 22.26 16.69 7.51
CA VAL A 309 23.30 15.65 7.49
C VAL A 309 24.20 15.75 8.73
N GLN A 310 24.66 16.96 9.07
CA GLN A 310 25.48 17.21 10.27
C GLN A 310 24.74 16.85 11.57
N LEU A 311 23.43 17.03 11.61
CA LEU A 311 22.56 16.68 12.73
C LEU A 311 22.18 15.19 12.76
N GLY A 312 22.65 14.38 11.80
CA GLY A 312 22.34 12.95 11.70
C GLY A 312 20.88 12.64 11.37
N ILE A 313 20.15 13.63 10.82
CA ILE A 313 18.76 13.44 10.35
C ILE A 313 18.75 12.87 8.93
N LEU A 314 19.64 13.37 8.07
CA LEU A 314 19.85 12.89 6.72
C LEU A 314 21.16 12.15 6.59
N GLN A 315 21.20 11.22 5.66
CA GLN A 315 22.40 10.51 5.24
C GLN A 315 22.48 10.52 3.71
N GLU A 316 23.69 10.75 3.19
CA GLU A 316 23.97 10.67 1.76
C GLU A 316 23.94 9.21 1.29
N ILE A 317 23.25 8.95 0.16
CA ILE A 317 23.28 7.65 -0.51
C ILE A 317 24.48 7.63 -1.45
N LYS A 318 25.49 6.84 -1.13
CA LYS A 318 26.70 6.72 -1.94
C LYS A 318 26.39 6.19 -3.34
N PHE A 319 27.16 6.70 -4.32
CA PHE A 319 27.09 6.27 -5.72
C PHE A 319 25.74 6.48 -6.42
N SER A 320 24.92 7.44 -5.95
CA SER A 320 23.68 7.86 -6.63
C SER A 320 23.94 9.05 -7.55
N TYR A 321 23.30 9.07 -8.72
CA TYR A 321 23.25 10.22 -9.61
C TYR A 321 21.82 10.39 -10.14
N PRO A 322 21.17 11.55 -9.88
CA PRO A 322 21.64 12.66 -9.03
C PRO A 322 21.91 12.23 -7.58
N GLN A 323 22.67 13.07 -6.84
CA GLN A 323 22.97 12.79 -5.44
C GLN A 323 21.70 12.70 -4.61
N LEU A 324 21.45 11.56 -4.00
CA LEU A 324 20.31 11.26 -3.14
C LEU A 324 20.69 11.37 -1.65
N TYR A 325 19.75 11.86 -0.87
CA TYR A 325 19.81 11.89 0.59
C TYR A 325 18.60 11.17 1.16
N THR A 326 18.81 10.35 2.19
CA THR A 326 17.75 9.59 2.84
C THR A 326 17.68 9.87 4.33
N THR A 327 16.54 9.58 4.94
CA THR A 327 16.33 9.64 6.40
C THR A 327 16.32 8.23 6.97
N PRO A 328 17.46 7.68 7.47
CA PRO A 328 17.56 6.28 7.87
C PRO A 328 16.57 5.87 8.97
N GLU A 329 16.32 6.76 9.95
CA GLU A 329 15.38 6.50 11.05
C GLU A 329 13.93 6.38 10.53
N ILE A 330 13.51 7.25 9.59
CA ILE A 330 12.19 7.15 8.96
C ILE A 330 12.08 5.87 8.13
N MET A 331 13.09 5.57 7.30
CA MET A 331 13.11 4.36 6.48
C MET A 331 12.97 3.09 7.33
N ARG A 332 13.66 3.02 8.47
CA ARG A 332 13.57 1.89 9.37
C ARG A 332 12.18 1.77 10.01
N ILE A 333 11.61 2.86 10.52
CA ILE A 333 10.25 2.82 11.08
C ILE A 333 9.23 2.47 10.00
N ALA A 334 9.35 3.01 8.79
CA ALA A 334 8.38 2.80 7.73
C ALA A 334 8.40 1.37 7.17
N TYR A 335 9.60 0.80 6.95
CA TYR A 335 9.75 -0.34 6.05
C TYR A 335 10.40 -1.58 6.68
N SER A 336 10.98 -1.50 7.90
CA SER A 336 11.52 -2.71 8.53
C SER A 336 10.40 -3.59 9.09
N ASP A 337 10.65 -4.89 9.16
CA ASP A 337 9.74 -5.85 9.79
C ASP A 337 9.66 -5.67 11.31
N HIS A 338 10.72 -5.12 11.90
CA HIS A 338 10.78 -4.79 13.32
C HIS A 338 11.06 -3.29 13.49
N PRO A 339 10.01 -2.43 13.44
CA PRO A 339 10.21 -0.99 13.57
C PRO A 339 10.77 -0.65 14.94
N SER A 340 11.87 0.09 14.96
CA SER A 340 12.50 0.58 16.19
C SER A 340 12.96 2.03 16.02
N ALA A 341 12.91 2.79 17.12
CA ALA A 341 13.36 4.18 17.12
C ALA A 341 14.89 4.34 17.29
N THR A 342 15.58 3.24 17.63
CA THR A 342 17.04 3.23 17.86
C THR A 342 17.72 2.25 16.92
N SER A 343 18.93 2.62 16.46
CA SER A 343 19.82 1.65 15.84
C SER A 343 20.23 0.65 16.92
N SER A 344 19.94 -0.63 16.76
CA SER A 344 20.73 -1.65 17.42
C SER A 344 22.17 -1.45 16.96
N SER A 345 22.98 -0.93 17.84
CA SER A 345 24.43 -0.75 17.68
C SER A 345 25.11 -2.09 17.50
#